data_b400acab8ac4b98bb40684250cf97b78
#
_entry.id   b400acab8ac4b98bb40684250cf97b78
#
_cell.length_a   1.000
_cell.length_b   1.000
_cell.length_c   1.000
_cell.angle_alpha   90.00
_cell.angle_beta   90.00
_cell.angle_gamma   90.00
#
_symmetry.space_group_name_H-M   'P 1'
#
loop_
_entity.id
_entity.type
_entity.pdbx_description
1 polymer ?
#
loop_
_entity_poly.entity_id
_entity_poly.type
_entity_poly.pdbx_seq_one_letter_code
_entity_poly.pdbx_strand_id
1 'polypeptide(L)'
;MNRFINMLLLVLLFPTMFLTIYVCFDLPIGFLKTTGAHLPYKFELFLGLGLLLFVINLRRSIRRWMGMRIVSKKKKFKWNAPVSASRKKRVITYLLLESLVMSFVGLALYRLSDQAWMPAIAFLFGATDNIIFAIIGIKRNLYRIGLSSKALIVADRDVTLLYFTGLRKVSIHQQSIYFDYIKGLQLSFPSDCIEEENRSEFFELLEAQLDKDRVFFSKTLQ
;
A
#
# COMPACT_ATOMS: atom_id res chain seq x y z
N MET A 1 -8.17 0.59 3.60
CA MET A 1 -8.16 -0.28 2.38
C MET A 1 -6.77 -0.81 2.03
N ASN A 2 -5.71 0.01 2.08
CA ASN A 2 -4.34 -0.46 1.80
C ASN A 2 -3.81 -1.43 2.87
N ARG A 3 -4.12 -1.18 4.15
CA ARG A 3 -3.78 -2.11 5.25
C ARG A 3 -4.40 -3.48 5.03
N PHE A 4 -5.65 -3.53 4.54
CA PHE A 4 -6.33 -4.78 4.24
C PHE A 4 -5.64 -5.58 3.14
N ILE A 5 -5.21 -4.93 2.04
CA ILE A 5 -4.50 -5.60 0.95
C ILE A 5 -3.15 -6.16 1.43
N ASN A 6 -2.40 -5.38 2.21
CA ASN A 6 -1.12 -5.84 2.75
C ASN A 6 -1.30 -6.98 3.76
N MET A 7 -2.36 -6.92 4.59
CA MET A 7 -2.72 -8.01 5.49
C MET A 7 -3.11 -9.27 4.72
N LEU A 8 -3.88 -9.11 3.63
CA LEU A 8 -4.29 -10.24 2.79
C LEU A 8 -3.09 -10.92 2.13
N LEU A 9 -2.11 -10.15 1.63
CA LEU A 9 -0.86 -10.70 1.09
C LEU A 9 -0.08 -11.48 2.15
N LEU A 10 -0.01 -10.94 3.38
CA LEU A 10 0.64 -11.63 4.49
C LEU A 10 -0.11 -12.94 4.85
N VAL A 11 -1.43 -12.89 4.94
CA VAL A 11 -2.27 -14.06 5.25
C VAL A 11 -2.11 -15.14 4.18
N LEU A 12 -2.03 -14.77 2.91
CA LEU A 12 -1.84 -15.73 1.81
C LEU A 12 -0.42 -16.29 1.74
N LEU A 13 0.57 -15.58 2.27
CA LEU A 13 1.93 -16.08 2.37
C LEU A 13 2.00 -17.38 3.19
N PHE A 14 1.29 -17.44 4.32
CA PHE A 14 1.32 -18.61 5.20
C PHE A 14 0.87 -19.91 4.51
N PRO A 15 -0.33 -20.02 3.93
CA PRO A 15 -0.75 -21.25 3.26
C PRO A 15 0.15 -21.60 2.08
N THR A 16 0.69 -20.59 1.36
CA THR A 16 1.63 -20.82 0.27
C THR A 16 2.94 -21.45 0.77
N MET A 17 3.50 -20.92 1.86
CA MET A 17 4.71 -21.46 2.46
C MET A 17 4.48 -22.84 3.07
N PHE A 18 3.36 -23.03 3.79
CA PHE A 18 2.96 -24.32 4.34
C PHE A 18 2.85 -25.38 3.25
N LEU A 19 2.09 -25.10 2.20
CA LEU A 19 1.93 -26.04 1.08
C LEU A 19 3.28 -26.37 0.46
N THR A 20 4.15 -25.38 0.26
CA THR A 20 5.49 -25.59 -0.30
C THR A 20 6.35 -26.48 0.58
N ILE A 21 6.37 -26.26 1.91
CA ILE A 21 7.11 -27.07 2.87
C ILE A 21 6.59 -28.51 2.86
N TYR A 22 5.27 -28.70 2.95
CA TYR A 22 4.67 -30.05 2.96
C TYR A 22 4.99 -30.82 1.68
N VAL A 23 4.91 -30.17 0.53
CA VAL A 23 5.21 -30.80 -0.78
C VAL A 23 6.70 -31.08 -0.94
N CYS A 24 7.57 -30.14 -0.54
CA CYS A 24 9.02 -30.26 -0.70
C CYS A 24 9.62 -31.35 0.19
N PHE A 25 9.16 -31.47 1.44
CA PHE A 25 9.69 -32.42 2.41
C PHE A 25 8.84 -33.70 2.55
N ASP A 26 7.86 -33.88 1.67
CA ASP A 26 6.92 -35.01 1.67
C ASP A 26 6.30 -35.29 3.05
N LEU A 27 5.92 -34.22 3.76
CA LEU A 27 5.39 -34.34 5.12
C LEU A 27 4.01 -34.98 5.14
N PRO A 28 3.68 -35.79 6.18
CA PRO A 28 2.37 -36.41 6.31
C PRO A 28 1.28 -35.36 6.60
N ILE A 29 0.16 -35.48 5.91
CA ILE A 29 -1.03 -34.67 6.10
C ILE A 29 -2.13 -35.54 6.70
N GLY A 30 -2.15 -35.63 8.05
CA GLY A 30 -2.96 -36.60 8.80
C GLY A 30 -4.46 -36.55 8.49
N PHE A 31 -5.05 -35.37 8.36
CA PHE A 31 -6.48 -35.22 8.06
C PHE A 31 -6.86 -35.62 6.63
N LEU A 32 -5.94 -35.60 5.67
CA LEU A 32 -6.14 -36.06 4.29
C LEU A 32 -5.64 -37.50 4.07
N LYS A 33 -5.03 -38.11 5.07
CA LYS A 33 -4.42 -39.46 4.98
C LYS A 33 -3.47 -39.61 3.77
N THR A 34 -2.71 -38.58 3.47
CA THR A 34 -1.76 -38.51 2.34
C THR A 34 -0.47 -37.80 2.77
N THR A 35 0.52 -37.78 1.90
CA THR A 35 1.74 -37.00 2.09
C THR A 35 1.80 -35.83 1.12
N GLY A 36 2.71 -34.89 1.33
CA GLY A 36 2.87 -33.72 0.48
C GLY A 36 3.17 -34.08 -0.98
N ALA A 37 4.00 -35.11 -1.23
CA ALA A 37 4.32 -35.56 -2.58
C ALA A 37 3.10 -36.16 -3.31
N HIS A 38 2.20 -36.80 -2.56
CA HIS A 38 1.01 -37.46 -3.10
C HIS A 38 -0.26 -36.64 -2.93
N LEU A 39 -0.14 -35.35 -2.57
CA LEU A 39 -1.28 -34.46 -2.42
C LEU A 39 -2.04 -34.32 -3.76
N PRO A 40 -3.35 -34.67 -3.79
CA PRO A 40 -4.15 -34.49 -4.99
C PRO A 40 -4.29 -33.00 -5.32
N TYR A 41 -4.34 -32.67 -6.61
CA TYR A 41 -4.53 -31.29 -7.09
C TYR A 41 -3.51 -30.28 -6.60
N LYS A 42 -2.26 -30.73 -6.24
CA LYS A 42 -1.21 -29.82 -5.73
C LYS A 42 -0.84 -28.73 -6.73
N PHE A 43 -0.81 -29.09 -8.03
CA PHE A 43 -0.52 -28.10 -9.09
C PHE A 43 -1.60 -27.02 -9.15
N GLU A 44 -2.87 -27.40 -9.11
CA GLU A 44 -4.02 -26.48 -9.14
C GLU A 44 -4.07 -25.60 -7.90
N LEU A 45 -3.69 -26.14 -6.74
CA LEU A 45 -3.56 -25.37 -5.51
C LEU A 45 -2.48 -24.28 -5.62
N PHE A 46 -1.30 -24.64 -6.10
CA PHE A 46 -0.23 -23.66 -6.34
C PHE A 46 -0.63 -22.63 -7.39
N LEU A 47 -1.25 -23.08 -8.49
CA LEU A 47 -1.74 -22.19 -9.55
C LEU A 47 -2.78 -21.21 -9.00
N GLY A 48 -3.76 -21.68 -8.25
CA GLY A 48 -4.81 -20.86 -7.63
C GLY A 48 -4.25 -19.83 -6.65
N LEU A 49 -3.37 -20.25 -5.74
CA LEU A 49 -2.69 -19.35 -4.80
C LEU A 49 -1.84 -18.32 -5.53
N GLY A 50 -1.08 -18.74 -6.53
CA GLY A 50 -0.23 -17.87 -7.32
C GLY A 50 -1.03 -16.83 -8.10
N LEU A 51 -2.11 -17.22 -8.77
CA LEU A 51 -3.02 -16.31 -9.47
C LEU A 51 -3.65 -15.29 -8.51
N LEU A 52 -4.11 -15.74 -7.35
CA LEU A 52 -4.69 -14.85 -6.33
C LEU A 52 -3.66 -13.82 -5.85
N LEU A 53 -2.45 -14.26 -5.50
CA LEU A 53 -1.34 -13.38 -5.12
C LEU A 53 -0.98 -12.39 -6.24
N PHE A 54 -0.93 -12.87 -7.49
CA PHE A 54 -0.63 -12.03 -8.64
C PHE A 54 -1.67 -10.96 -8.87
N VAL A 55 -2.97 -11.31 -8.84
CA VAL A 55 -4.07 -10.35 -8.99
C VAL A 55 -4.06 -9.28 -7.89
N ILE A 56 -3.78 -9.67 -6.64
CA ILE A 56 -3.68 -8.73 -5.53
C ILE A 56 -2.51 -7.76 -5.72
N ASN A 57 -1.32 -8.26 -6.09
CA ASN A 57 -0.15 -7.43 -6.38
C ASN A 57 -0.40 -6.51 -7.58
N LEU A 58 -1.01 -7.01 -8.65
CA LEU A 58 -1.34 -6.24 -9.84
C LEU A 58 -2.32 -5.10 -9.50
N ARG A 59 -3.39 -5.39 -8.74
CA ARG A 59 -4.34 -4.37 -8.26
C ARG A 59 -3.65 -3.29 -7.42
N ARG A 60 -2.72 -3.69 -6.53
CA ARG A 60 -1.93 -2.78 -5.72
C ARG A 60 -1.06 -1.88 -6.61
N SER A 61 -0.35 -2.47 -7.57
CA SER A 61 0.48 -1.78 -8.54
C SER A 61 -0.31 -0.75 -9.33
N ILE A 62 -1.37 -1.16 -10.01
CA ILE A 62 -2.22 -0.27 -10.82
C ILE A 62 -2.70 0.93 -9.99
N ARG A 63 -3.18 0.69 -8.78
CA ARG A 63 -3.68 1.75 -7.91
C ARG A 63 -2.59 2.76 -7.53
N ARG A 64 -1.38 2.29 -7.20
CA ARG A 64 -0.24 3.16 -6.87
C ARG A 64 0.17 4.03 -8.05
N TRP A 65 0.34 3.42 -9.22
CA TRP A 65 0.72 4.12 -10.45
C TRP A 65 -0.34 5.13 -10.89
N MET A 66 -1.61 4.78 -10.82
CA MET A 66 -2.71 5.72 -11.10
C MET A 66 -2.69 6.92 -10.17
N GLY A 67 -2.53 6.70 -8.88
CA GLY A 67 -2.47 7.77 -7.89
C GLY A 67 -1.31 8.74 -8.14
N MET A 68 -0.10 8.22 -8.34
CA MET A 68 1.05 9.04 -8.70
C MET A 68 0.81 9.86 -9.98
N ARG A 69 0.24 9.23 -11.00
CA ARG A 69 -0.07 9.91 -12.28
C ARG A 69 -1.10 11.02 -12.10
N ILE A 70 -2.07 10.84 -11.21
CA ILE A 70 -3.07 11.87 -10.93
C ILE A 70 -2.42 13.04 -10.20
N VAL A 71 -1.69 12.79 -9.10
CA VAL A 71 -1.10 13.85 -8.27
C VAL A 71 0.02 14.61 -8.99
N SER A 72 0.68 13.98 -9.97
CA SER A 72 1.71 14.66 -10.78
C SER A 72 1.16 15.78 -11.67
N LYS A 73 -0.15 15.79 -11.95
CA LYS A 73 -0.83 16.83 -12.74
C LYS A 73 -1.12 18.07 -11.89
N LYS A 74 -0.06 18.84 -11.53
CA LYS A 74 -0.11 19.99 -10.59
C LYS A 74 -1.26 20.98 -10.87
N LYS A 75 -1.55 21.27 -12.14
CA LYS A 75 -2.60 22.23 -12.56
C LYS A 75 -4.03 21.84 -12.10
N LYS A 76 -4.25 20.59 -11.68
CA LYS A 76 -5.56 20.12 -11.22
C LYS A 76 -5.80 20.35 -9.73
N PHE A 77 -4.80 20.80 -9.01
CA PHE A 77 -4.83 20.97 -7.57
C PHE A 77 -4.71 22.46 -7.22
N LYS A 78 -5.41 22.88 -6.19
CA LYS A 78 -5.29 24.21 -5.60
C LYS A 78 -3.97 24.36 -4.85
N TRP A 79 -3.51 23.26 -4.27
CA TRP A 79 -2.20 23.15 -3.65
C TRP A 79 -1.59 21.78 -3.98
N ASN A 80 -0.30 21.77 -4.28
CA ASN A 80 0.39 20.54 -4.63
C ASN A 80 1.87 20.66 -4.27
N ALA A 81 2.29 19.93 -3.26
CA ALA A 81 3.66 19.90 -2.78
C ALA A 81 4.28 18.49 -2.84
N PRO A 82 5.60 18.38 -2.93
CA PRO A 82 6.29 17.11 -2.75
C PRO A 82 6.10 16.64 -1.31
N VAL A 83 6.15 15.33 -1.11
CA VAL A 83 6.23 14.73 0.22
C VAL A 83 7.58 15.08 0.84
N SER A 84 7.62 15.32 2.15
CA SER A 84 8.83 15.71 2.89
C SER A 84 10.02 14.76 2.63
N ALA A 85 11.23 15.32 2.72
CA ALA A 85 12.45 14.55 2.48
C ALA A 85 12.60 13.37 3.44
N SER A 86 12.26 13.56 4.71
CA SER A 86 12.30 12.52 5.75
C SER A 86 11.31 11.38 5.45
N ARG A 87 10.10 11.73 5.07
CA ARG A 87 9.07 10.76 4.70
C ARG A 87 9.43 10.01 3.43
N LYS A 88 9.94 10.69 2.41
CA LYS A 88 10.41 10.10 1.15
C LYS A 88 11.49 9.04 1.41
N LYS A 89 12.50 9.36 2.26
CA LYS A 89 13.53 8.40 2.65
C LYS A 89 12.94 7.14 3.29
N ARG A 90 12.02 7.31 4.26
CA ARG A 90 11.31 6.19 4.89
C ARG A 90 10.54 5.32 3.88
N VAL A 91 9.78 5.96 2.99
CA VAL A 91 9.00 5.23 1.95
C VAL A 91 9.92 4.39 1.08
N ILE A 92 11.05 4.94 0.63
CA ILE A 92 12.02 4.23 -0.20
C ILE A 92 12.60 3.04 0.57
N THR A 93 13.02 3.25 1.82
CA THR A 93 13.56 2.17 2.67
C THR A 93 12.55 1.04 2.83
N TYR A 94 11.28 1.35 3.10
CA TYR A 94 10.23 0.32 3.20
C TYR A 94 9.99 -0.43 1.88
N LEU A 95 10.01 0.26 0.74
CA LEU A 95 9.85 -0.38 -0.57
C LEU A 95 11.01 -1.32 -0.89
N LEU A 96 12.24 -0.92 -0.55
CA LEU A 96 13.42 -1.76 -0.76
C LEU A 96 13.43 -2.99 0.15
N LEU A 97 13.11 -2.81 1.45
CA LEU A 97 13.00 -3.93 2.38
C LEU A 97 11.89 -4.91 1.97
N GLU A 98 10.72 -4.40 1.61
CA GLU A 98 9.61 -5.22 1.11
C GLU A 98 10.00 -5.97 -0.16
N SER A 99 10.69 -5.30 -1.09
CA SER A 99 11.19 -5.92 -2.31
C SER A 99 12.20 -7.03 -2.03
N LEU A 100 13.13 -6.81 -1.09
CA LEU A 100 14.12 -7.81 -0.69
C LEU A 100 13.44 -9.06 -0.11
N VAL A 101 12.48 -8.87 0.80
CA VAL A 101 11.71 -9.99 1.39
C VAL A 101 10.92 -10.74 0.31
N MET A 102 10.21 -10.01 -0.55
CA MET A 102 9.45 -10.62 -1.64
C MET A 102 10.34 -11.38 -2.64
N SER A 103 11.52 -10.84 -2.97
CA SER A 103 12.49 -11.52 -3.83
C SER A 103 13.01 -12.80 -3.19
N PHE A 104 13.36 -12.74 -1.90
CA PHE A 104 13.84 -13.91 -1.17
C PHE A 104 12.78 -15.01 -1.12
N VAL A 105 11.53 -14.66 -0.78
CA VAL A 105 10.41 -15.61 -0.77
C VAL A 105 10.16 -16.20 -2.16
N GLY A 106 10.12 -15.37 -3.20
CA GLY A 106 9.89 -15.82 -4.57
C GLY A 106 10.99 -16.80 -5.06
N LEU A 107 12.25 -16.49 -4.79
CA LEU A 107 13.36 -17.36 -5.12
C LEU A 107 13.35 -18.67 -4.30
N ALA A 108 13.01 -18.61 -3.01
CA ALA A 108 12.88 -19.78 -2.17
C ALA A 108 11.77 -20.71 -2.68
N LEU A 109 10.59 -20.18 -3.01
CA LEU A 109 9.48 -20.96 -3.57
C LEU A 109 9.89 -21.65 -4.88
N TYR A 110 10.54 -20.93 -5.77
CA TYR A 110 11.03 -21.47 -7.05
C TYR A 110 12.06 -22.59 -6.87
N ARG A 111 12.93 -22.48 -5.84
CA ARG A 111 13.98 -23.50 -5.56
C ARG A 111 13.44 -24.71 -4.80
N LEU A 112 12.41 -24.52 -3.98
CA LEU A 112 11.87 -25.61 -3.15
C LEU A 112 10.90 -26.52 -3.90
N SER A 113 10.16 -26.01 -4.88
CA SER A 113 9.19 -26.80 -5.61
C SER A 113 8.95 -26.28 -7.02
N ASP A 114 9.15 -27.14 -8.02
CA ASP A 114 8.89 -26.81 -9.43
C ASP A 114 7.42 -26.42 -9.67
N GLN A 115 6.51 -26.88 -8.83
CA GLN A 115 5.07 -26.57 -8.93
C GLN A 115 4.73 -25.19 -8.37
N ALA A 116 5.58 -24.61 -7.53
CA ALA A 116 5.39 -23.28 -6.92
C ALA A 116 5.83 -22.11 -7.83
N TRP A 117 6.05 -22.35 -9.14
CA TRP A 117 6.50 -21.31 -10.06
C TRP A 117 5.54 -20.11 -10.15
N MET A 118 4.22 -20.35 -10.09
CA MET A 118 3.25 -19.25 -10.20
C MET A 118 3.23 -18.34 -8.95
N PRO A 119 3.19 -18.84 -7.70
CA PRO A 119 3.44 -18.02 -6.51
C PRO A 119 4.80 -17.32 -6.55
N ALA A 120 5.85 -17.99 -7.01
CA ALA A 120 7.18 -17.38 -7.14
C ALA A 120 7.15 -16.17 -8.08
N ILE A 121 6.56 -16.31 -9.26
CA ILE A 121 6.37 -15.20 -10.22
C ILE A 121 5.55 -14.07 -9.58
N ALA A 122 4.50 -14.37 -8.83
CA ALA A 122 3.67 -13.36 -8.18
C ALA A 122 4.46 -12.52 -7.17
N PHE A 123 5.36 -13.14 -6.38
CA PHE A 123 6.24 -12.43 -5.44
C PHE A 123 7.32 -11.64 -6.17
N LEU A 124 7.98 -12.22 -7.18
CA LEU A 124 9.01 -11.54 -7.97
C LEU A 124 8.43 -10.34 -8.75
N PHE A 125 7.20 -10.45 -9.24
CA PHE A 125 6.48 -9.32 -9.84
C PHE A 125 6.29 -8.18 -8.82
N GLY A 126 5.82 -8.49 -7.60
CA GLY A 126 5.65 -7.49 -6.55
C GLY A 126 6.96 -6.82 -6.13
N ALA A 127 8.04 -7.61 -6.03
CA ALA A 127 9.38 -7.11 -5.73
C ALA A 127 9.89 -6.15 -6.81
N THR A 128 9.77 -6.55 -8.07
CA THR A 128 10.18 -5.73 -9.22
C THR A 128 9.37 -4.44 -9.32
N ASP A 129 8.04 -4.52 -9.14
CA ASP A 129 7.18 -3.33 -9.11
C ASP A 129 7.58 -2.35 -8.01
N ASN A 130 7.91 -2.83 -6.80
CA ASN A 130 8.38 -1.98 -5.70
C ASN A 130 9.68 -1.23 -6.06
N ILE A 131 10.65 -1.92 -6.69
CA ILE A 131 11.91 -1.31 -7.12
C ILE A 131 11.66 -0.24 -8.19
N ILE A 132 10.90 -0.59 -9.23
CA ILE A 132 10.58 0.35 -10.33
C ILE A 132 9.82 1.57 -9.78
N PHE A 133 8.86 1.34 -8.89
CA PHE A 133 8.09 2.39 -8.25
C PHE A 133 8.98 3.33 -7.42
N ALA A 134 9.95 2.79 -6.67
CA ALA A 134 10.92 3.60 -5.92
C ALA A 134 11.79 4.45 -6.86
N ILE A 135 12.38 3.83 -7.88
CA ILE A 135 13.30 4.52 -8.82
C ILE A 135 12.58 5.63 -9.58
N ILE A 136 11.42 5.31 -10.18
CA ILE A 136 10.65 6.30 -10.98
C ILE A 136 10.08 7.39 -10.06
N GLY A 137 9.60 7.02 -8.87
CA GLY A 137 9.10 7.96 -7.88
C GLY A 137 10.14 8.99 -7.47
N ILE A 138 11.40 8.57 -7.29
CA ILE A 138 12.52 9.46 -6.99
C ILE A 138 12.86 10.34 -8.20
N LYS A 139 13.17 9.70 -9.34
CA LYS A 139 13.67 10.42 -10.54
C LYS A 139 12.70 11.47 -11.06
N ARG A 140 11.39 11.19 -11.01
CA ARG A 140 10.34 12.08 -11.51
C ARG A 140 9.66 12.93 -10.43
N ASN A 141 10.11 12.83 -9.17
CA ASN A 141 9.53 13.52 -8.02
C ASN A 141 7.99 13.34 -7.92
N LEU A 142 7.54 12.09 -8.00
CA LEU A 142 6.13 11.73 -8.06
C LEU A 142 5.48 11.52 -6.69
N TYR A 143 6.27 11.42 -5.61
CA TYR A 143 5.75 11.38 -4.24
C TYR A 143 5.25 12.78 -3.87
N ARG A 144 3.94 12.97 -3.90
CA ARG A 144 3.32 14.29 -3.75
C ARG A 144 2.02 14.24 -2.98
N ILE A 145 1.65 15.39 -2.45
CA ILE A 145 0.34 15.64 -1.84
C ILE A 145 -0.37 16.66 -2.71
N GLY A 146 -1.62 16.38 -3.05
CA GLY A 146 -2.45 17.28 -3.85
C GLY A 146 -3.78 17.59 -3.16
N LEU A 147 -4.05 18.86 -2.93
CA LEU A 147 -5.31 19.37 -2.40
C LEU A 147 -6.17 19.91 -3.54
N SER A 148 -7.32 19.30 -3.78
CA SER A 148 -8.32 19.78 -4.74
C SER A 148 -9.55 20.32 -4.01
N SER A 149 -10.51 20.88 -4.73
CA SER A 149 -11.77 21.35 -4.13
C SER A 149 -12.65 20.24 -3.55
N LYS A 150 -12.42 18.97 -3.91
CA LYS A 150 -13.28 17.86 -3.53
C LYS A 150 -12.59 16.80 -2.69
N ALA A 151 -11.25 16.75 -2.73
CA ALA A 151 -10.49 15.70 -2.07
C ALA A 151 -9.03 16.10 -1.86
N LEU A 152 -8.44 15.50 -0.86
CA LEU A 152 -6.99 15.46 -0.62
C LEU A 152 -6.45 14.10 -1.08
N ILE A 153 -5.38 14.11 -1.85
CA ILE A 153 -4.69 12.93 -2.34
C ILE A 153 -3.27 12.93 -1.81
N VAL A 154 -2.91 11.90 -1.09
CA VAL A 154 -1.53 11.66 -0.62
C VAL A 154 -0.98 10.47 -1.38
N ALA A 155 0.03 10.69 -2.20
CA ALA A 155 0.73 9.65 -2.94
C ALA A 155 2.15 9.52 -2.40
N ASP A 156 2.32 8.58 -1.50
CA ASP A 156 3.62 8.17 -0.94
C ASP A 156 3.88 6.68 -1.25
N ARG A 157 4.01 5.82 -0.25
CA ARG A 157 4.12 4.36 -0.44
C ARG A 157 2.84 3.77 -1.06
N ASP A 158 1.70 4.29 -0.60
CA ASP A 158 0.36 3.93 -1.05
C ASP A 158 -0.40 5.22 -1.39
N VAL A 159 -1.50 5.09 -2.14
CA VAL A 159 -2.35 6.25 -2.44
C VAL A 159 -3.49 6.32 -1.43
N THR A 160 -3.51 7.40 -0.66
CA THR A 160 -4.62 7.74 0.23
C THR A 160 -5.45 8.84 -0.39
N LEU A 161 -6.74 8.57 -0.56
CA LEU A 161 -7.71 9.50 -1.11
C LEU A 161 -8.73 9.84 -0.04
N LEU A 162 -8.81 11.12 0.29
CA LEU A 162 -9.64 11.68 1.35
C LEU A 162 -10.63 12.65 0.73
N TYR A 163 -11.87 12.20 0.53
CA TYR A 163 -12.93 13.05 0.00
C TYR A 163 -13.47 13.99 1.09
N PHE A 164 -13.86 15.20 0.73
CA PHE A 164 -14.47 16.15 1.68
C PHE A 164 -15.96 15.92 1.88
N THR A 165 -16.59 15.18 0.97
CA THR A 165 -18.00 14.81 1.12
C THR A 165 -18.20 13.85 2.30
N GLY A 166 -19.08 14.22 3.23
CA GLY A 166 -19.35 13.43 4.43
C GLY A 166 -18.30 13.57 5.55
N LEU A 167 -17.34 14.48 5.41
CA LEU A 167 -16.37 14.81 6.45
C LEU A 167 -17.09 15.59 7.57
N ARG A 168 -16.79 15.25 8.83
CA ARG A 168 -17.33 15.92 10.03
C ARG A 168 -16.27 16.65 10.84
N LYS A 169 -15.07 16.06 10.91
CA LYS A 169 -14.02 16.60 11.76
C LYS A 169 -12.66 16.34 11.15
N VAL A 170 -11.78 17.32 11.25
CA VAL A 170 -10.34 17.17 11.02
C VAL A 170 -9.64 17.42 12.33
N SER A 171 -8.82 16.49 12.76
CA SER A 171 -8.05 16.61 14.00
C SER A 171 -6.62 16.13 13.79
N ILE A 172 -5.69 16.69 14.57
CA ILE A 172 -4.30 16.31 14.54
C ILE A 172 -3.97 15.76 15.91
N HIS A 173 -3.56 14.50 15.92
CA HIS A 173 -3.09 13.84 17.12
C HIS A 173 -1.75 13.17 16.87
N GLN A 174 -0.80 13.40 17.78
CA GLN A 174 0.54 12.84 17.69
C GLN A 174 1.19 13.20 16.35
N GLN A 175 1.42 12.21 15.51
CA GLN A 175 2.10 12.36 14.22
C GLN A 175 1.17 12.07 13.03
N SER A 176 -0.14 12.22 13.21
CA SER A 176 -1.13 11.90 12.17
C SER A 176 -2.25 12.92 12.12
N ILE A 177 -2.71 13.20 10.91
CA ILE A 177 -3.89 14.02 10.63
C ILE A 177 -5.05 13.06 10.37
N TYR A 178 -6.10 13.20 11.18
CA TYR A 178 -7.29 12.35 11.15
C TYR A 178 -8.46 13.09 10.51
N PHE A 179 -9.20 12.35 9.71
CA PHE A 179 -10.40 12.78 9.01
C PHE A 179 -11.54 11.87 9.43
N ASP A 180 -12.45 12.41 10.25
CA ASP A 180 -13.60 11.68 10.77
C ASP A 180 -14.82 11.94 9.89
N TYR A 181 -15.41 10.88 9.39
CA TYR A 181 -16.55 10.92 8.48
C TYR A 181 -17.85 10.53 9.17
N ILE A 182 -18.96 10.77 8.47
CA ILE A 182 -20.26 10.22 8.82
C ILE A 182 -20.16 8.70 8.92
N LYS A 183 -20.90 8.08 9.85
CA LYS A 183 -20.93 6.64 10.13
C LYS A 183 -19.64 6.06 10.76
N GLY A 184 -18.86 6.89 11.43
CA GLY A 184 -17.71 6.44 12.21
C GLY A 184 -16.50 6.01 11.38
N LEU A 185 -16.49 6.28 10.06
CA LEU A 185 -15.28 6.04 9.25
C LEU A 185 -14.23 7.09 9.61
N GLN A 186 -13.05 6.63 9.99
CA GLN A 186 -11.88 7.46 10.23
C GLN A 186 -10.77 7.12 9.25
N LEU A 187 -10.27 8.13 8.55
CA LEU A 187 -9.10 8.02 7.68
C LEU A 187 -8.00 8.93 8.22
N SER A 188 -6.76 8.55 8.00
CA SER A 188 -5.62 9.35 8.45
C SER A 188 -4.44 9.22 7.51
N PHE A 189 -3.56 10.22 7.55
CA PHE A 189 -2.22 10.14 6.98
C PHE A 189 -1.21 10.77 7.94
N PRO A 190 0.07 10.38 7.88
CA PRO A 190 1.09 10.93 8.76
C PRO A 190 1.35 12.41 8.48
N SER A 191 1.43 13.22 9.54
CA SER A 191 1.69 14.66 9.43
C SER A 191 3.07 14.98 8.87
N ASP A 192 4.02 14.06 9.04
CA ASP A 192 5.38 14.15 8.51
C ASP A 192 5.46 14.03 6.98
N CYS A 193 4.33 13.72 6.31
CA CYS A 193 4.24 13.82 4.86
C CYS A 193 4.39 15.26 4.36
N ILE A 194 4.02 16.25 5.19
CA ILE A 194 4.06 17.68 4.84
C ILE A 194 5.32 18.27 5.44
N GLU A 195 6.12 18.97 4.64
CA GLU A 195 7.26 19.73 5.12
C GLU A 195 6.82 20.85 6.07
N GLU A 196 7.58 21.13 7.12
CA GLU A 196 7.20 22.10 8.16
C GLU A 196 6.91 23.49 7.59
N GLU A 197 7.73 23.92 6.63
CA GLU A 197 7.57 25.19 5.94
C GLU A 197 6.23 25.33 5.20
N ASN A 198 5.68 24.22 4.72
CA ASN A 198 4.44 24.20 3.94
C ASN A 198 3.19 23.86 4.79
N ARG A 199 3.34 23.65 6.10
CA ARG A 199 2.23 23.23 6.95
C ARG A 199 1.18 24.32 7.14
N SER A 200 1.60 25.55 7.41
CA SER A 200 0.66 26.67 7.60
C SER A 200 -0.18 26.89 6.35
N GLU A 201 0.46 27.01 5.19
CA GLU A 201 -0.23 27.16 3.91
C GLU A 201 -1.20 26.01 3.62
N PHE A 202 -0.75 24.78 3.86
CA PHE A 202 -1.60 23.60 3.68
C PHE A 202 -2.85 23.65 4.54
N PHE A 203 -2.72 23.98 5.83
CA PHE A 203 -3.88 24.02 6.73
C PHE A 203 -4.82 25.17 6.45
N GLU A 204 -4.31 26.35 6.10
CA GLU A 204 -5.13 27.49 5.67
C GLU A 204 -5.97 27.14 4.43
N LEU A 205 -5.32 26.56 3.42
CA LEU A 205 -6.01 26.13 2.20
C LEU A 205 -6.97 24.97 2.43
N LEU A 206 -6.63 24.03 3.31
CA LEU A 206 -7.53 22.95 3.69
C LEU A 206 -8.78 23.50 4.39
N GLU A 207 -8.61 24.41 5.36
CA GLU A 207 -9.72 25.05 6.06
C GLU A 207 -10.60 25.89 5.12
N ALA A 208 -9.99 26.58 4.17
CA ALA A 208 -10.71 27.34 3.15
C ALA A 208 -11.52 26.48 2.16
N GLN A 209 -11.18 25.17 2.03
CA GLN A 209 -11.92 24.22 1.18
C GLN A 209 -13.04 23.48 1.92
N LEU A 210 -13.00 23.50 3.25
CA LEU A 210 -13.98 22.84 4.10
C LEU A 210 -15.10 23.80 4.45
N ASP A 211 -16.32 23.29 4.45
CA ASP A 211 -17.49 24.02 4.91
C ASP A 211 -17.39 24.18 6.43
N LYS A 212 -17.17 25.42 6.91
CA LYS A 212 -16.97 25.75 8.34
C LYS A 212 -18.18 25.42 9.19
N ASP A 213 -19.37 25.42 8.60
CA ASP A 213 -20.61 25.12 9.31
C ASP A 213 -20.83 23.61 9.50
N ARG A 214 -20.14 22.78 8.70
CA ARG A 214 -20.32 21.33 8.69
C ARG A 214 -19.12 20.54 9.19
N VAL A 215 -17.93 21.12 9.12
CA VAL A 215 -16.67 20.42 9.46
C VAL A 215 -15.98 21.12 10.61
N PHE A 216 -15.88 20.41 11.73
CA PHE A 216 -15.15 20.90 12.88
C PHE A 216 -13.64 20.73 12.66
N PHE A 217 -12.91 21.83 12.74
CA PHE A 217 -11.44 21.83 12.66
C PHE A 217 -10.86 21.96 14.08
N SER A 218 -10.24 20.91 14.59
CA SER A 218 -9.60 20.96 15.91
C SER A 218 -8.29 21.72 15.82
N LYS A 219 -8.26 22.91 16.41
CA LYS A 219 -7.05 23.79 16.47
C LYS A 219 -5.96 23.31 17.43
N THR A 220 -5.94 22.08 17.85
CA THR A 220 -4.88 21.56 18.72
C THR A 220 -3.58 21.40 17.91
N LEU A 221 -3.06 22.55 17.44
CA LEU A 221 -1.73 22.77 16.95
C LEU A 221 -1.15 23.93 17.73
N GLN A 222 -0.83 23.69 18.96
CA GLN A 222 0.13 24.49 19.72
C GLN A 222 1.18 23.55 20.27
#